data_c158b52ee5d5c4a08adf9ab8a2e53cbe
#
_entry.id   c158b52ee5d5c4a08adf9ab8a2e53cbe
#
_cell.length_a   1.000
_cell.length_b   1.000
_cell.length_c   1.000
_cell.angle_alpha   90.00
_cell.angle_beta   90.00
_cell.angle_gamma   90.00
#
_symmetry.space_group_name_H-M   'P 1'
#
loop_
_entity.id
_entity.type
_entity.pdbx_description
1 polymer ?
#
loop_
_entity_poly.entity_id
_entity_poly.type
_entity_poly.pdbx_seq_one_letter_code
_entity_poly.pdbx_strand_id
1 'polypeptide(L)'
;DVYKRQGYNAIWTDAETDEWLMQVENGIVRSCSRTGGRGGWQLFSVSRWSGEDGKRLKKHLELEFEEKKNRQIYWDDVAMFCHFREYELGIYPMQKGDLIEIDDFSELCELDPSYCGYEAQGQKKSEEK
;
A
#
# COMPACT_ATOMS: atom_id res chain seq x y z
N ASP A 1 -7.01 16.73 15.85
CA ASP A 1 -7.76 16.93 14.62
C ASP A 1 -7.67 15.66 13.75
N VAL A 2 -8.81 14.98 13.62
CA VAL A 2 -8.93 13.69 12.90
C VAL A 2 -8.46 13.83 11.44
N TYR A 3 -8.58 14.99 10.87
CA TYR A 3 -8.25 15.25 9.46
C TYR A 3 -6.76 15.51 9.20
N LYS A 4 -5.95 15.65 10.25
CA LYS A 4 -4.51 15.92 10.11
C LYS A 4 -3.64 14.71 10.44
N ARG A 5 -4.24 13.60 10.81
CA ARG A 5 -3.48 12.38 11.12
C ARG A 5 -2.98 11.73 9.84
N GLN A 6 -1.76 11.29 9.90
CA GLN A 6 -1.21 10.43 8.87
C GLN A 6 -1.80 9.04 8.96
N GLY A 7 -1.84 8.35 7.86
CA GLY A 7 -2.36 7.00 7.86
C GLY A 7 -2.57 6.43 6.47
N TYR A 8 -3.02 5.21 6.45
CA TYR A 8 -3.27 4.45 5.23
C TYR A 8 -4.76 4.33 4.93
N ASN A 9 -5.08 4.37 3.66
CA ASN A 9 -6.41 4.01 3.21
C ASN A 9 -6.63 2.52 3.46
N ALA A 10 -7.82 2.19 3.95
CA ALA A 10 -8.13 0.82 4.37
C ALA A 10 -9.61 0.48 4.18
N ILE A 11 -9.87 -0.79 3.90
CA ILE A 11 -11.22 -1.33 3.80
C ILE A 11 -11.40 -2.41 4.87
N TRP A 12 -12.48 -2.30 5.62
CA TRP A 12 -12.86 -3.34 6.58
C TRP A 12 -13.25 -4.62 5.86
N THR A 13 -12.74 -5.75 6.31
CA THR A 13 -13.13 -7.07 5.81
C THR A 13 -13.40 -8.04 6.95
N ASP A 14 -14.53 -8.76 6.86
CA ASP A 14 -14.85 -9.88 7.73
C ASP A 14 -14.38 -11.21 7.14
N ALA A 15 -14.12 -11.21 5.84
CA ALA A 15 -13.68 -12.40 5.12
C ALA A 15 -12.19 -12.65 5.34
N GLU A 16 -11.77 -13.88 5.05
CA GLU A 16 -10.37 -14.22 5.03
C GLU A 16 -9.68 -13.58 3.82
N THR A 17 -8.48 -13.06 4.03
CA THR A 17 -7.70 -12.40 2.97
C THR A 17 -6.21 -12.71 3.14
N ASP A 18 -5.48 -12.72 2.04
CA ASP A 18 -4.01 -12.84 2.00
C ASP A 18 -3.35 -11.46 2.03
N GLU A 19 -4.12 -10.40 1.84
CA GLU A 19 -3.61 -9.03 1.83
C GLU A 19 -3.16 -8.59 3.22
N TRP A 20 -2.32 -7.57 3.27
CA TRP A 20 -1.88 -7.02 4.55
C TRP A 20 -3.09 -6.55 5.35
N LEU A 21 -3.20 -7.07 6.56
CA LEU A 21 -4.37 -6.86 7.42
C LEU A 21 -3.94 -6.18 8.70
N MET A 22 -4.53 -5.01 8.95
CA MET A 22 -4.23 -4.18 10.12
C MET A 22 -5.28 -4.37 11.21
N GLN A 23 -4.79 -4.41 12.45
CA GLN A 23 -5.65 -4.30 13.63
C GLN A 23 -5.56 -2.87 14.14
N VAL A 24 -6.71 -2.26 14.39
CA VAL A 24 -6.82 -0.84 14.74
C VAL A 24 -7.56 -0.70 16.06
N GLU A 25 -7.05 0.14 16.95
CA GLU A 25 -7.67 0.45 18.22
C GLU A 25 -7.64 1.97 18.41
N ASN A 26 -8.82 2.55 18.71
CA ASN A 26 -8.98 3.99 18.86
C ASN A 26 -8.44 4.79 17.66
N GLY A 27 -8.65 4.26 16.46
CA GLY A 27 -8.23 4.91 15.22
C GLY A 27 -6.73 4.80 14.91
N ILE A 28 -5.97 4.06 15.71
CA ILE A 28 -4.53 3.88 15.55
C ILE A 28 -4.21 2.43 15.21
N VAL A 29 -3.37 2.23 14.20
CA VAL A 29 -2.91 0.89 13.80
C VAL A 29 -2.03 0.32 14.91
N ARG A 30 -2.42 -0.84 15.43
CA ARG A 30 -1.69 -1.53 16.50
C ARG A 30 -0.78 -2.62 15.98
N SER A 31 -1.20 -3.28 14.92
CA SER A 31 -0.41 -4.33 14.29
C SER A 31 -0.83 -4.51 12.83
N CYS A 32 0.02 -5.17 12.08
CA CYS A 32 -0.25 -5.52 10.69
C CYS A 32 0.30 -6.91 10.41
N SER A 33 -0.52 -7.76 9.80
CA SER A 33 -0.12 -9.06 9.33
C SER A 33 0.17 -9.02 7.84
N ARG A 34 1.37 -9.45 7.44
CA ARG A 34 1.76 -9.56 6.01
C ARG A 34 1.10 -10.73 5.31
N THR A 35 0.62 -11.70 6.06
CA THR A 35 0.01 -12.92 5.52
C THR A 35 -1.50 -12.89 5.55
N GLY A 36 -2.08 -11.75 5.98
CA GLY A 36 -3.50 -11.57 6.06
C GLY A 36 -4.14 -12.18 7.30
N GLY A 37 -5.34 -12.68 7.13
CA GLY A 37 -6.13 -13.26 8.20
C GLY A 37 -7.61 -13.00 7.98
N ARG A 38 -8.38 -13.03 9.05
CA ARG A 38 -9.81 -12.80 9.02
C ARG A 38 -10.20 -11.72 10.04
N GLY A 39 -10.98 -10.74 9.59
CA GLY A 39 -11.48 -9.66 10.47
C GLY A 39 -10.43 -8.59 10.75
N GLY A 40 -10.46 -7.51 10.01
CA GLY A 40 -9.56 -6.39 10.18
C GLY A 40 -9.63 -5.41 9.02
N TRP A 41 -8.65 -4.51 8.96
CA TRP A 41 -8.56 -3.47 7.95
C TRP A 41 -7.52 -3.86 6.91
N GLN A 42 -7.96 -4.11 5.70
CA GLN A 42 -7.07 -4.38 4.58
C GLN A 42 -6.36 -3.10 4.17
N LEU A 43 -5.03 -3.14 4.12
CA LEU A 43 -4.21 -2.00 3.75
C LEU A 43 -4.22 -1.78 2.24
N PHE A 44 -4.41 -0.52 1.85
CA PHE A 44 -4.17 -0.06 0.49
C PHE A 44 -2.99 0.89 0.50
N SER A 45 -2.13 0.78 -0.51
CA SER A 45 -0.86 1.52 -0.57
C SER A 45 -1.05 3.01 -0.95
N VAL A 46 -2.11 3.60 -0.46
CA VAL A 46 -2.38 5.04 -0.56
C VAL A 46 -2.38 5.59 0.86
N SER A 47 -1.51 6.55 1.11
CA SER A 47 -1.30 7.06 2.46
C SER A 47 -1.12 8.58 2.47
N ARG A 48 -1.38 9.14 3.63
CA ARG A 48 -1.18 10.56 3.91
C ARG A 48 -0.16 10.70 5.02
N TRP A 49 0.75 11.65 4.89
CA TRP A 49 1.82 11.91 5.86
C TRP A 49 1.81 13.36 6.29
N SER A 50 2.04 13.61 7.58
CA SER A 50 2.30 14.96 8.06
C SER A 50 3.66 15.43 7.51
N GLY A 51 3.88 16.75 7.45
CA GLY A 51 5.14 17.28 6.96
C GLY A 51 6.34 16.78 7.76
N GLU A 52 6.20 16.68 9.08
CA GLU A 52 7.23 16.20 9.98
C GLU A 52 7.52 14.72 9.80
N ASP A 53 6.48 13.89 9.78
CA ASP A 53 6.63 12.45 9.61
C ASP A 53 6.97 12.08 8.16
N GLY A 54 6.59 12.90 7.20
CA GLY A 54 7.03 12.72 5.82
C GLY A 54 8.54 12.87 5.67
N LYS A 55 9.14 13.81 6.38
CA LYS A 55 10.60 13.97 6.44
C LYS A 55 11.27 12.80 7.14
N ARG A 56 10.66 12.32 8.22
CA ARG A 56 11.13 11.13 8.94
C ARG A 56 11.07 9.89 8.06
N LEU A 57 9.98 9.72 7.33
CA LEU A 57 9.80 8.62 6.39
C LEU A 57 10.87 8.64 5.30
N LYS A 58 11.16 9.81 4.74
CA LYS A 58 12.24 9.95 3.76
C LYS A 58 13.57 9.45 4.30
N LYS A 59 13.93 9.83 5.52
CA LYS A 59 15.17 9.37 6.17
C LYS A 59 15.18 7.86 6.38
N HIS A 60 14.05 7.28 6.80
CA HIS A 60 13.93 5.84 7.00
C HIS A 60 13.98 5.08 5.68
N LEU A 61 13.39 5.62 4.61
CA LEU A 61 13.50 5.05 3.28
C LEU A 61 14.95 5.02 2.79
N GLU A 62 15.68 6.12 2.96
CA GLU A 62 17.08 6.21 2.62
C GLU A 62 17.92 5.23 3.45
N LEU A 63 17.64 5.14 4.75
CA LEU A 63 18.32 4.20 5.65
C LEU A 63 18.14 2.75 5.20
N GLU A 64 16.91 2.34 4.96
CA GLU A 64 16.61 0.95 4.60
C GLU A 64 17.10 0.59 3.21
N PHE A 65 16.80 1.42 2.19
CA PHE A 65 17.09 1.08 0.80
C PHE A 65 18.52 1.41 0.38
N GLU A 66 19.10 2.48 0.90
CA GLU A 66 20.40 2.95 0.48
C GLU A 66 21.53 2.49 1.40
N GLU A 67 21.42 2.75 2.71
CA GLU A 67 22.47 2.44 3.67
C GLU A 67 22.53 0.96 4.02
N LYS A 68 21.37 0.38 4.40
CA LYS A 68 21.25 -1.05 4.71
C LYS A 68 21.13 -1.94 3.49
N LYS A 69 20.80 -1.35 2.33
CA LYS A 69 20.54 -2.06 1.07
C LYS A 69 19.47 -3.13 1.19
N ASN A 70 18.48 -2.87 2.05
CA ASN A 70 17.34 -3.76 2.30
C ASN A 70 16.32 -3.59 1.16
N ARG A 71 16.62 -4.17 -0.01
CA ARG A 71 15.86 -3.94 -1.25
C ARG A 71 14.82 -5.01 -1.55
N GLN A 72 14.62 -5.96 -0.63
CA GLN A 72 13.64 -7.02 -0.77
C GLN A 72 12.30 -6.67 -0.12
N ILE A 73 12.18 -5.48 0.44
CA ILE A 73 10.95 -4.99 1.08
C ILE A 73 10.23 -4.00 0.18
N TYR A 74 8.93 -3.84 0.45
CA TYR A 74 8.15 -2.76 -0.14
C TYR A 74 8.40 -1.47 0.63
N TRP A 75 8.12 -0.32 0.02
CA TRP A 75 8.27 0.95 0.73
C TRP A 75 7.33 1.05 1.94
N ASP A 76 6.16 0.40 1.88
CA ASP A 76 5.20 0.34 2.99
C ASP A 76 5.74 -0.41 4.20
N ASP A 77 6.66 -1.36 4.00
CA ASP A 77 7.33 -2.05 5.10
C ASP A 77 8.08 -1.10 6.02
N VAL A 78 8.59 0.00 5.48
CA VAL A 78 9.46 0.91 6.21
C VAL A 78 8.76 1.49 7.45
N ALA A 79 7.57 2.06 7.27
CA ALA A 79 6.81 2.60 8.39
C ALA A 79 6.01 1.52 9.13
N MET A 80 5.50 0.53 8.42
CA MET A 80 4.60 -0.47 9.01
C MET A 80 5.33 -1.55 9.81
N PHE A 81 6.56 -1.89 9.43
CA PHE A 81 7.33 -2.96 10.09
C PHE A 81 8.71 -2.53 10.57
N CYS A 82 9.51 -1.92 9.71
CA CYS A 82 10.91 -1.59 10.06
C CYS A 82 11.01 -0.54 11.17
N HIS A 83 10.16 0.47 11.13
CA HIS A 83 10.19 1.61 12.06
C HIS A 83 8.82 1.89 12.68
N PHE A 84 8.00 0.87 12.84
CA PHE A 84 6.61 1.01 13.26
C PHE A 84 6.42 1.82 14.55
N ARG A 85 7.32 1.65 15.51
CA ARG A 85 7.23 2.34 16.81
C ARG A 85 7.49 3.84 16.72
N GLU A 86 8.08 4.31 15.65
CA GLU A 86 8.40 5.72 15.46
C GLU A 86 7.26 6.49 14.78
N TYR A 87 6.18 5.80 14.41
CA TYR A 87 5.02 6.40 13.76
C TYR A 87 3.76 6.10 14.53
N GLU A 88 2.83 7.05 14.48
CA GLU A 88 1.47 6.85 14.95
C GLU A 88 0.56 6.86 13.71
N LEU A 89 0.30 5.68 13.18
CA LEU A 89 -0.44 5.52 11.93
C LEU A 89 -1.93 5.34 12.20
N GLY A 90 -2.74 6.14 11.52
CA GLY A 90 -4.18 5.98 11.50
C GLY A 90 -4.65 5.26 10.26
N ILE A 91 -5.96 5.22 10.07
CA ILE A 91 -6.56 4.70 8.86
C ILE A 91 -7.53 5.73 8.28
N TYR A 92 -7.69 5.67 6.97
CA TYR A 92 -8.74 6.38 6.24
C TYR A 92 -9.69 5.33 5.68
N PRO A 93 -10.84 5.09 6.36
CA PRO A 93 -11.79 4.08 5.92
C PRO A 93 -12.33 4.36 4.53
N MET A 94 -12.35 3.34 3.70
CA MET A 94 -12.90 3.39 2.36
C MET A 94 -13.96 2.31 2.20
N GLN A 95 -14.77 2.47 1.17
CA GLN A 95 -15.69 1.45 0.72
C GLN A 95 -15.11 0.73 -0.49
N LYS A 96 -15.54 -0.52 -0.67
CA LYS A 96 -15.16 -1.31 -1.84
C LYS A 96 -15.51 -0.55 -3.13
N GLY A 97 -14.53 -0.38 -4.01
CA GLY A 97 -14.70 0.35 -5.26
C GLY A 97 -14.18 1.79 -5.24
N ASP A 98 -13.86 2.35 -4.05
CA ASP A 98 -13.26 3.69 -3.96
C ASP A 98 -11.86 3.72 -4.58
N LEU A 99 -11.12 2.61 -4.46
CA LEU A 99 -9.86 2.39 -5.14
C LEU A 99 -9.90 1.08 -5.89
N ILE A 100 -9.28 1.04 -7.06
CA ILE A 100 -9.15 -0.16 -7.87
C ILE A 100 -7.65 -0.44 -8.03
N GLU A 101 -7.23 -1.61 -7.58
CA GLU A 101 -5.86 -2.07 -7.74
C GLU A 101 -5.68 -2.73 -9.11
N ILE A 102 -4.62 -2.33 -9.81
CA ILE A 102 -4.29 -2.88 -11.12
C ILE A 102 -2.91 -3.53 -10.99
N ASP A 103 -2.87 -4.86 -11.03
CA ASP A 103 -1.64 -5.62 -10.89
C ASP A 103 -1.05 -6.05 -12.23
N ASP A 104 -1.88 -6.15 -13.26
CA ASP A 104 -1.43 -6.57 -14.58
C ASP A 104 -2.15 -5.81 -15.70
N PHE A 105 -1.66 -6.01 -16.91
CA PHE A 105 -2.19 -5.32 -18.10
C PHE A 105 -3.62 -5.75 -18.44
N SER A 106 -3.97 -7.00 -18.15
CA SER A 106 -5.33 -7.51 -18.36
C SER A 106 -6.35 -6.76 -17.52
N GLU A 107 -6.02 -6.52 -16.24
CA GLU A 107 -6.87 -5.74 -15.34
C GLU A 107 -7.03 -4.29 -15.79
N LEU A 108 -5.95 -3.69 -16.33
CA LEU A 108 -6.02 -2.35 -16.90
C LEU A 108 -6.96 -2.32 -18.11
N CYS A 109 -6.91 -3.31 -18.98
CA CYS A 109 -7.80 -3.43 -20.13
C CYS A 109 -9.26 -3.60 -19.73
N GLU A 110 -9.54 -4.34 -18.66
CA GLU A 110 -10.90 -4.49 -18.12
C GLU A 110 -11.46 -3.15 -17.64
N LEU A 111 -10.62 -2.35 -17.00
CA LEU A 111 -11.01 -1.05 -16.49
C LEU A 111 -11.17 -0.04 -17.61
N ASP A 112 -10.25 -0.02 -18.56
CA ASP A 112 -10.25 0.89 -19.70
C ASP A 112 -9.82 0.16 -20.97
N PRO A 113 -10.78 -0.28 -21.80
CA PRO A 113 -10.50 -1.03 -23.04
C PRO A 113 -9.61 -0.30 -24.06
N SER A 114 -9.45 1.02 -23.94
CA SER A 114 -8.59 1.78 -24.85
C SER A 114 -7.11 1.37 -24.78
N TYR A 115 -6.70 0.76 -23.65
CA TYR A 115 -5.32 0.29 -23.47
C TYR A 115 -5.04 -1.06 -24.14
N CYS A 116 -6.06 -1.84 -24.49
CA CYS A 116 -5.89 -3.18 -25.07
C CYS A 116 -5.05 -3.18 -26.35
N GLY A 117 -5.12 -2.12 -27.16
CA GLY A 117 -4.34 -1.97 -28.39
C GLY A 117 -2.82 -1.86 -28.17
N TYR A 118 -2.41 -1.36 -27.02
CA TYR A 118 -1.00 -1.16 -26.70
C TYR A 118 -0.27 -2.48 -26.37
N GLU A 119 -0.96 -3.45 -25.79
CA GLU A 119 -0.39 -4.77 -25.50
C GLU A 119 0.08 -5.46 -26.77
N ALA A 120 -0.76 -5.47 -27.81
CA ALA A 120 -0.43 -6.09 -29.09
C ALA A 120 0.81 -5.45 -29.75
N GLN A 121 0.99 -4.14 -29.60
CA GLN A 121 2.15 -3.43 -30.11
C GLN A 121 3.42 -3.73 -29.31
N GLY A 122 3.30 -3.87 -27.99
CA GLY A 122 4.39 -4.23 -27.11
C GLY A 122 4.93 -5.64 -27.37
N GLN A 123 4.04 -6.59 -27.58
CA GLN A 123 4.39 -7.96 -27.91
C GLN A 123 5.10 -8.06 -29.27
N LYS A 124 4.66 -7.33 -30.27
CA LYS A 124 5.32 -7.32 -31.58
C LYS A 124 6.76 -6.82 -31.52
N LYS A 125 7.03 -5.83 -30.69
CA LYS A 125 8.39 -5.29 -30.49
C LYS A 125 9.31 -6.26 -29.77
N SER A 126 8.79 -7.11 -28.89
CA SER A 126 9.59 -8.12 -28.20
C SER A 126 9.90 -9.34 -29.07
N GLU A 127 9.06 -9.65 -30.03
CA GLU A 127 9.26 -10.74 -30.99
C GLU A 127 10.25 -10.38 -32.13
N GLU A 128 10.42 -9.10 -32.44
CA GLU A 128 11.37 -8.61 -33.44
C GLU A 128 12.83 -8.50 -32.91
N LYS A 129 13.06 -8.80 -31.64
CA LYS A 129 14.38 -8.84 -31.01
C LYS A 129 14.87 -10.27 -30.83
#